data_062b3cf08eb1e2a33f488f26ce39b19b
#
_entry.id   062b3cf08eb1e2a33f488f26ce39b19b
#
_cell.length_a   1.000
_cell.length_b   1.000
_cell.length_c   1.000
_cell.angle_alpha   90.00
_cell.angle_beta   90.00
_cell.angle_gamma   90.00
#
_symmetry.space_group_name_H-M   'P 1'
#
loop_
_entity.id
_entity.type
_entity.pdbx_description
1 polymer ?
#
loop_
_entity_poly.entity_id
_entity_poly.type
_entity_poly.pdbx_seq_one_letter_code
_entity_poly.pdbx_strand_id
1 'polypeptide(L)'
;MTKKSNLSLRFTRVWEKHCLKTVVATLLLWCAQSAQATTDTYKTQATASIQQQTVKATGVIIDNTGEPLIGVSVKVQGTNTGTITDLDGKFSIDTPKGAILEFSFIGYKTVTTEVTGKELHITMQEDSKQLDEVVVVGYGSQKKVNVTGSVSMVNADVLESRPVQNVSQALQGVIPGLNMSVGSSGGTLDGELNVNIRGAGTISDGSSSSPLVLIDGIEGDMNTVNPNDIESVSVLKDAASSSIYGARAAFGVILITTKSGKSGKTRVNYSGNIRFSDAIQLPDMVDSYTFAQYFNRASTNGGESPTFDEKALQNILDFQNGKFTDPSTPEYYGLEAGPDGKWKSYAGSFANTDWFKEFYKSWTPSTEHNLSISGGTEKLTYMISGSFLNQNGLIKHGEDNFNRYTMNAKISAKPAEWITLNYTSKWTREDYDRPTYMTGAFFHNIARRWPTCAPMDPNGHYMPNMEIIQLEEGGVQTSQKNWYTNQLQAIFEPVKDWRIVVEGSMRTYTRKQHWAVLPIYGYDVNNKPYLLSWNGGAAGYSEVQDEREDEDYFSGNIYSDYAKTIGDHYFKVMGGFNAELFRPSGMTGFGTDLISSNVPSLGLTQDNQKANAWARERAIAGFFGRVNYNYPQIRN
;
A
#
# COMPACT_ATOMS: atom_id res chain seq x y z
N MET A 1 22.85 41.37 12.73
CA MET A 1 21.49 41.66 12.21
C MET A 1 21.03 40.50 11.34
N THR A 2 20.68 39.36 11.89
CA THR A 2 20.09 38.24 11.11
C THR A 2 19.46 37.20 12.04
N LYS A 3 18.41 37.61 12.75
CA LYS A 3 17.63 36.67 13.59
C LYS A 3 16.13 36.61 13.19
N LYS A 4 15.75 37.19 12.02
CA LYS A 4 14.34 37.28 11.59
C LYS A 4 13.92 36.35 10.44
N SER A 5 14.84 35.73 9.71
CA SER A 5 14.48 34.91 8.54
C SER A 5 14.14 33.44 8.86
N ASN A 6 14.67 32.89 9.96
CA ASN A 6 14.35 31.50 10.36
C ASN A 6 13.00 31.34 11.08
N LEU A 7 12.35 32.45 11.43
CA LEU A 7 11.05 32.40 12.11
C LEU A 7 9.87 32.19 11.14
N SER A 8 9.99 32.65 9.88
CA SER A 8 8.89 32.56 8.91
C SER A 8 8.73 31.15 8.33
N LEU A 9 9.82 30.42 8.07
CA LEU A 9 9.77 29.04 7.56
C LEU A 9 9.40 28.01 8.64
N ARG A 10 9.76 28.28 9.90
CA ARG A 10 9.25 27.48 11.04
C ARG A 10 7.80 27.81 11.36
N PHE A 11 7.34 29.04 11.15
CA PHE A 11 5.95 29.43 11.39
C PHE A 11 4.98 28.79 10.40
N THR A 12 5.33 28.65 9.12
CA THR A 12 4.48 28.00 8.13
C THR A 12 4.36 26.49 8.38
N ARG A 13 5.46 25.79 8.67
CA ARG A 13 5.41 24.36 9.03
C ARG A 13 4.69 24.07 10.35
N VAL A 14 4.81 24.96 11.34
CA VAL A 14 4.10 24.83 12.62
C VAL A 14 2.61 25.20 12.46
N TRP A 15 2.28 26.14 11.58
CA TRP A 15 0.89 26.56 11.34
C TRP A 15 0.09 25.49 10.58
N GLU A 16 0.68 24.82 9.59
CA GLU A 16 0.03 23.70 8.90
C GLU A 16 -0.21 22.49 9.84
N LYS A 17 0.77 22.17 10.70
CA LYS A 17 0.61 21.09 11.68
C LYS A 17 -0.40 21.42 12.81
N HIS A 18 -0.63 22.68 13.13
CA HIS A 18 -1.55 23.08 14.19
C HIS A 18 -2.96 23.40 13.68
N CYS A 19 -3.12 23.95 12.48
CA CYS A 19 -4.44 24.16 11.88
C CYS A 19 -5.19 22.84 11.64
N LEU A 20 -4.51 21.81 11.15
CA LEU A 20 -5.14 20.51 10.91
C LEU A 20 -5.57 19.84 12.23
N LYS A 21 -4.76 19.96 13.29
CA LYS A 21 -5.09 19.45 14.63
C LYS A 21 -6.26 20.20 15.26
N THR A 22 -6.36 21.49 15.03
CA THR A 22 -7.43 22.32 15.59
C THR A 22 -8.77 22.07 14.87
N VAL A 23 -8.75 21.88 13.55
CA VAL A 23 -9.96 21.55 12.77
C VAL A 23 -10.49 20.16 13.12
N VAL A 24 -9.60 19.17 13.31
CA VAL A 24 -10.02 17.82 13.75
C VAL A 24 -10.53 17.85 15.19
N ALA A 25 -9.91 18.61 16.09
CA ALA A 25 -10.36 18.75 17.48
C ALA A 25 -11.70 19.50 17.59
N THR A 26 -11.94 20.51 16.77
CA THR A 26 -13.23 21.23 16.74
C THR A 26 -14.34 20.40 16.12
N LEU A 27 -14.07 19.57 15.11
CA LEU A 27 -15.05 18.62 14.57
C LEU A 27 -15.41 17.52 15.59
N LEU A 28 -14.43 17.01 16.34
CA LEU A 28 -14.68 16.03 17.40
C LEU A 28 -15.45 16.62 18.60
N LEU A 29 -15.21 17.88 18.94
CA LEU A 29 -15.95 18.59 20.00
C LEU A 29 -17.39 18.92 19.56
N TRP A 30 -17.65 19.15 18.27
CA TRP A 30 -18.99 19.38 17.75
C TRP A 30 -19.83 18.10 17.72
N CYS A 31 -19.20 16.94 17.46
CA CYS A 31 -19.87 15.64 17.58
C CYS A 31 -20.19 15.26 19.04
N ALA A 32 -19.41 15.73 20.01
CA ALA A 32 -19.64 15.44 21.42
C ALA A 32 -20.81 16.29 22.04
N GLN A 33 -21.13 17.45 21.49
CA GLN A 33 -22.21 18.28 21.98
C GLN A 33 -23.62 17.89 21.50
N SER A 34 -23.72 17.01 20.48
CA SER A 34 -25.00 16.47 19.99
C SER A 34 -25.49 15.21 20.72
N ALA A 35 -24.75 14.71 21.70
CA ALA A 35 -25.08 13.49 22.46
C ALA A 35 -25.78 13.78 23.81
N GLN A 36 -26.27 15.00 24.06
CA GLN A 36 -27.18 15.27 25.18
C GLN A 36 -28.62 15.27 24.70
N ALA A 37 -29.16 14.08 24.46
CA ALA A 37 -30.56 13.87 24.23
C ALA A 37 -31.15 13.10 25.42
N THR A 38 -31.94 13.82 26.19
CA THR A 38 -33.15 13.40 26.93
C THR A 38 -33.10 12.01 27.60
N THR A 39 -32.86 12.03 28.91
CA THR A 39 -33.32 10.99 29.81
C THR A 39 -34.85 11.13 29.99
N ASP A 40 -35.61 10.48 29.15
CA ASP A 40 -37.02 10.24 29.43
C ASP A 40 -37.14 9.08 30.43
N THR A 41 -37.70 9.47 31.58
CA THR A 41 -38.05 8.60 32.70
C THR A 41 -39.17 7.65 32.25
N TYR A 42 -38.83 6.45 31.83
CA TYR A 42 -39.85 5.42 31.61
C TYR A 42 -40.31 4.89 32.97
N LYS A 43 -41.53 5.22 33.32
CA LYS A 43 -42.29 4.52 34.37
C LYS A 43 -42.36 3.06 34.04
N THR A 44 -41.73 2.23 34.86
CA THR A 44 -41.85 0.78 34.85
C THR A 44 -43.30 0.40 35.11
N GLN A 45 -44.08 0.13 34.09
CA GLN A 45 -45.28 -0.67 34.20
C GLN A 45 -44.85 -2.11 34.29
N ALA A 46 -45.09 -2.74 35.40
CA ALA A 46 -44.96 -4.17 35.59
C ALA A 46 -45.92 -4.88 34.62
N THR A 47 -45.43 -5.33 33.50
CA THR A 47 -46.11 -6.25 32.59
C THR A 47 -46.08 -7.61 33.24
N ALA A 48 -47.25 -8.13 33.63
CA ALA A 48 -47.45 -9.50 34.07
C ALA A 48 -46.79 -10.44 33.06
N SER A 49 -45.82 -11.20 33.48
CA SER A 49 -45.23 -12.30 32.65
C SER A 49 -46.32 -13.35 32.43
N ILE A 50 -46.87 -13.32 31.23
CA ILE A 50 -47.59 -14.47 30.71
C ILE A 50 -46.50 -15.56 30.55
N GLN A 51 -46.58 -16.60 31.37
CA GLN A 51 -45.75 -17.79 31.28
C GLN A 51 -46.06 -18.48 29.96
N GLN A 52 -45.35 -18.11 28.87
CA GLN A 52 -45.43 -18.78 27.58
C GLN A 52 -44.92 -20.21 27.80
N GLN A 53 -45.77 -21.21 27.56
CA GLN A 53 -45.37 -22.61 27.58
C GLN A 53 -44.24 -22.84 26.57
N THR A 54 -43.04 -23.07 27.04
CA THR A 54 -41.95 -23.51 26.20
C THR A 54 -42.17 -24.93 25.75
N VAL A 55 -42.02 -25.17 24.46
CA VAL A 55 -42.13 -26.50 23.81
C VAL A 55 -40.77 -26.84 23.24
N LYS A 56 -40.37 -28.08 23.46
CA LYS A 56 -39.14 -28.58 22.83
C LYS A 56 -39.43 -28.92 21.37
N ALA A 57 -38.91 -28.10 20.43
CA ALA A 57 -38.99 -28.38 19.00
C ALA A 57 -37.83 -29.28 18.61
N THR A 58 -38.13 -30.40 17.97
CA THR A 58 -37.15 -31.36 17.45
C THR A 58 -37.43 -31.61 15.99
N GLY A 59 -36.43 -32.01 15.24
CA GLY A 59 -36.62 -32.36 13.83
C GLY A 59 -35.33 -32.80 13.15
N VAL A 60 -35.45 -33.15 11.87
CA VAL A 60 -34.37 -33.57 11.00
C VAL A 60 -34.31 -32.67 9.79
N ILE A 61 -33.11 -32.26 9.39
CA ILE A 61 -32.89 -31.45 8.21
C ILE A 61 -32.10 -32.26 7.19
N ILE A 62 -32.65 -32.38 6.00
CA ILE A 62 -32.08 -33.11 4.87
C ILE A 62 -31.95 -32.19 3.65
N ASP A 63 -31.14 -32.59 2.71
CA ASP A 63 -31.10 -31.97 1.38
C ASP A 63 -32.15 -32.54 0.43
N ASN A 64 -32.17 -32.10 -0.83
CA ASN A 64 -33.07 -32.59 -1.88
C ASN A 64 -32.73 -34.02 -2.36
N THR A 65 -31.57 -34.57 -1.98
CA THR A 65 -31.19 -35.97 -2.27
C THR A 65 -31.54 -36.91 -1.13
N GLY A 66 -31.96 -36.38 0.02
CA GLY A 66 -32.30 -37.12 1.24
C GLY A 66 -31.12 -37.31 2.19
N GLU A 67 -29.95 -36.68 1.94
CA GLU A 67 -28.80 -36.71 2.85
C GLU A 67 -28.97 -35.75 4.04
N PRO A 68 -28.63 -36.17 5.28
CA PRO A 68 -28.72 -35.29 6.45
C PRO A 68 -27.72 -34.14 6.40
N LEU A 69 -28.19 -32.92 6.67
CA LEU A 69 -27.35 -31.71 6.69
C LEU A 69 -26.82 -31.43 8.08
N ILE A 70 -25.49 -31.54 8.25
CA ILE A 70 -24.76 -31.35 9.49
C ILE A 70 -24.38 -29.86 9.65
N GLY A 71 -24.58 -29.29 10.85
CA GLY A 71 -24.15 -27.92 11.16
C GLY A 71 -25.10 -26.84 10.63
N VAL A 72 -26.33 -27.17 10.26
CA VAL A 72 -27.36 -26.18 9.90
C VAL A 72 -27.69 -25.33 11.13
N SER A 73 -27.62 -24.01 11.02
CA SER A 73 -28.02 -23.07 12.05
C SER A 73 -29.55 -23.03 12.15
N VAL A 74 -30.09 -23.32 13.33
CA VAL A 74 -31.50 -23.26 13.66
C VAL A 74 -31.71 -22.15 14.67
N LYS A 75 -32.42 -21.07 14.30
CA LYS A 75 -32.60 -19.87 15.14
C LYS A 75 -34.09 -19.57 15.31
N VAL A 76 -34.48 -19.15 16.51
CA VAL A 76 -35.85 -18.63 16.75
C VAL A 76 -35.88 -17.18 16.23
N GLN A 77 -36.73 -16.91 15.25
CA GLN A 77 -36.84 -15.61 14.60
C GLN A 77 -37.13 -14.51 15.61
N GLY A 78 -36.36 -13.38 15.54
CA GLY A 78 -36.52 -12.26 16.45
C GLY A 78 -35.83 -12.42 17.82
N THR A 79 -35.11 -13.54 18.06
CA THR A 79 -34.37 -13.78 19.31
C THR A 79 -32.90 -14.15 19.04
N ASN A 80 -32.10 -14.23 20.11
CA ASN A 80 -30.74 -14.76 20.06
C ASN A 80 -30.64 -16.27 20.40
N THR A 81 -31.79 -16.96 20.55
CA THR A 81 -31.83 -18.37 20.88
C THR A 81 -31.68 -19.20 19.60
N GLY A 82 -30.70 -20.10 19.57
CA GLY A 82 -30.41 -20.95 18.42
C GLY A 82 -29.66 -22.21 18.81
N THR A 83 -29.63 -23.19 17.88
CA THR A 83 -28.88 -24.44 17.95
C THR A 83 -28.34 -24.79 16.57
N ILE A 84 -27.58 -25.90 16.48
CA ILE A 84 -27.10 -26.45 15.21
C ILE A 84 -27.47 -27.90 15.09
N THR A 85 -27.59 -28.45 13.85
CA THR A 85 -27.82 -29.86 13.61
C THR A 85 -26.60 -30.73 13.92
N ASP A 86 -26.85 -31.96 14.41
CA ASP A 86 -25.83 -32.98 14.65
C ASP A 86 -25.44 -33.74 13.36
N LEU A 87 -24.67 -34.84 13.53
CA LEU A 87 -24.18 -35.70 12.43
C LEU A 87 -25.30 -36.40 11.66
N ASP A 88 -26.47 -36.60 12.28
CA ASP A 88 -27.66 -37.20 11.65
C ASP A 88 -28.62 -36.12 11.12
N GLY A 89 -28.22 -34.84 11.06
CA GLY A 89 -29.08 -33.74 10.67
C GLY A 89 -30.17 -33.38 11.67
N LYS A 90 -30.11 -33.92 12.92
CA LYS A 90 -31.13 -33.69 13.95
C LYS A 90 -30.83 -32.44 14.76
N PHE A 91 -31.87 -31.72 15.15
CA PHE A 91 -31.79 -30.57 16.05
C PHE A 91 -32.81 -30.68 17.20
N SER A 92 -32.52 -29.97 18.27
CA SER A 92 -33.41 -29.79 19.40
C SER A 92 -33.26 -28.41 19.98
N ILE A 93 -34.36 -27.68 20.13
CA ILE A 93 -34.36 -26.30 20.65
C ILE A 93 -35.61 -26.02 21.48
N ASP A 94 -35.45 -25.38 22.63
CA ASP A 94 -36.57 -24.95 23.47
C ASP A 94 -37.09 -23.60 22.96
N THR A 95 -38.37 -23.53 22.63
CA THR A 95 -38.98 -22.34 22.00
C THR A 95 -40.43 -22.19 22.44
N PRO A 96 -41.02 -20.99 22.42
CA PRO A 96 -42.46 -20.81 22.61
C PRO A 96 -43.25 -21.56 21.53
N LYS A 97 -44.40 -22.10 21.90
CA LYS A 97 -45.31 -22.71 20.94
C LYS A 97 -45.81 -21.67 19.92
N GLY A 98 -45.72 -21.99 18.62
CA GLY A 98 -46.06 -21.05 17.55
C GLY A 98 -44.93 -20.13 17.14
N ALA A 99 -43.74 -20.28 17.70
CA ALA A 99 -42.57 -19.52 17.25
C ALA A 99 -42.13 -19.96 15.84
N ILE A 100 -41.56 -19.02 15.08
CA ILE A 100 -40.98 -19.29 13.77
C ILE A 100 -39.49 -19.65 13.93
N LEU A 101 -39.12 -20.84 13.45
CA LEU A 101 -37.72 -21.24 13.33
C LEU A 101 -37.21 -20.89 11.95
N GLU A 102 -36.00 -20.32 11.91
CA GLU A 102 -35.24 -20.02 10.72
C GLU A 102 -34.05 -20.98 10.62
N PHE A 103 -33.99 -21.70 9.48
CA PHE A 103 -32.96 -22.69 9.16
C PHE A 103 -32.03 -22.08 8.10
N SER A 104 -30.75 -21.92 8.40
CA SER A 104 -29.78 -21.39 7.47
C SER A 104 -28.52 -22.25 7.41
N PHE A 105 -28.04 -22.51 6.19
CA PHE A 105 -26.81 -23.27 5.92
C PHE A 105 -26.12 -22.71 4.68
N ILE A 106 -24.78 -22.75 4.68
CA ILE A 106 -23.99 -22.23 3.57
C ILE A 106 -24.26 -23.02 2.30
N GLY A 107 -24.69 -22.37 1.23
CA GLY A 107 -25.02 -23.00 -0.05
C GLY A 107 -26.48 -23.46 -0.16
N TYR A 108 -27.34 -23.21 0.83
CA TYR A 108 -28.75 -23.55 0.83
C TYR A 108 -29.67 -22.35 1.05
N LYS A 109 -30.88 -22.41 0.49
CA LYS A 109 -31.90 -21.37 0.73
C LYS A 109 -32.39 -21.43 2.17
N THR A 110 -32.43 -20.26 2.83
CA THR A 110 -33.02 -20.16 4.15
C THR A 110 -34.48 -20.59 4.14
N VAL A 111 -34.85 -21.48 5.06
CA VAL A 111 -36.23 -21.98 5.23
C VAL A 111 -36.76 -21.48 6.57
N THR A 112 -38.01 -21.09 6.62
CA THR A 112 -38.71 -20.73 7.87
C THR A 112 -39.93 -21.62 8.08
N THR A 113 -40.11 -22.09 9.34
CA THR A 113 -41.25 -22.98 9.68
C THR A 113 -41.76 -22.66 11.08
N GLU A 114 -43.09 -22.70 11.25
CA GLU A 114 -43.73 -22.51 12.55
C GLU A 114 -43.67 -23.79 13.40
N VAL A 115 -43.40 -23.64 14.69
CA VAL A 115 -43.35 -24.75 15.65
C VAL A 115 -44.77 -25.19 16.04
N THR A 116 -45.25 -26.28 15.48
CA THR A 116 -46.57 -26.84 15.75
C THR A 116 -46.61 -27.89 16.88
N GLY A 117 -45.43 -28.21 17.47
CA GLY A 117 -45.32 -29.27 18.51
C GLY A 117 -45.19 -30.70 17.99
N LYS A 118 -45.07 -30.89 16.67
CA LYS A 118 -44.69 -32.15 16.03
C LYS A 118 -43.23 -32.11 15.60
N GLU A 119 -42.61 -33.28 15.43
CA GLU A 119 -41.26 -33.39 14.86
C GLU A 119 -41.22 -32.75 13.47
N LEU A 120 -40.25 -31.88 13.24
CA LEU A 120 -40.11 -31.11 11.99
C LEU A 120 -39.21 -31.86 11.01
N HIS A 121 -39.68 -32.09 9.79
CA HIS A 121 -38.86 -32.59 8.69
C HIS A 121 -38.66 -31.46 7.69
N ILE A 122 -37.45 -30.95 7.62
CA ILE A 122 -37.10 -29.82 6.77
C ILE A 122 -36.22 -30.29 5.63
N THR A 123 -36.67 -30.10 4.40
CA THR A 123 -35.83 -30.29 3.21
C THR A 123 -35.32 -28.93 2.76
N MET A 124 -34.00 -28.74 2.81
CA MET A 124 -33.34 -27.52 2.31
C MET A 124 -32.99 -27.71 0.83
N GLN A 125 -33.30 -26.71 0.04
CA GLN A 125 -32.92 -26.67 -1.36
C GLN A 125 -31.58 -25.96 -1.48
N GLU A 126 -30.65 -26.50 -2.27
CA GLU A 126 -29.44 -25.81 -2.63
C GLU A 126 -29.81 -24.43 -3.20
N ASP A 127 -29.18 -23.40 -2.66
CA ASP A 127 -29.25 -22.09 -3.27
C ASP A 127 -28.37 -22.09 -4.51
N SER A 128 -28.91 -22.58 -5.62
CA SER A 128 -28.28 -22.55 -6.94
C SER A 128 -28.17 -21.11 -7.52
N LYS A 129 -28.51 -20.09 -6.75
CA LYS A 129 -27.92 -18.77 -6.92
C LYS A 129 -26.46 -18.87 -6.51
N GLN A 130 -25.61 -19.59 -7.26
CA GLN A 130 -24.29 -19.12 -7.54
C GLN A 130 -24.45 -17.62 -7.81
N LEU A 131 -24.04 -16.77 -6.88
CA LEU A 131 -23.88 -15.35 -7.15
C LEU A 131 -23.13 -15.32 -8.47
N ASP A 132 -23.82 -14.88 -9.54
CA ASP A 132 -23.22 -14.76 -10.86
C ASP A 132 -22.02 -13.84 -10.71
N GLU A 133 -20.86 -14.42 -10.39
CA GLU A 133 -19.63 -13.67 -10.20
C GLU A 133 -19.30 -12.99 -11.52
N VAL A 134 -19.49 -11.67 -11.54
CA VAL A 134 -19.29 -10.84 -12.70
C VAL A 134 -17.87 -10.33 -12.70
N VAL A 135 -17.12 -10.68 -13.73
CA VAL A 135 -15.72 -10.26 -13.92
C VAL A 135 -15.68 -9.09 -14.88
N VAL A 136 -14.93 -8.05 -14.54
CA VAL A 136 -14.63 -6.98 -15.49
C VAL A 136 -13.60 -7.48 -16.49
N VAL A 137 -13.96 -7.47 -17.76
CA VAL A 137 -13.13 -7.96 -18.89
C VAL A 137 -13.15 -6.92 -20.01
N GLY A 138 -12.10 -6.16 -20.14
CA GLY A 138 -12.02 -5.10 -21.14
C GLY A 138 -13.07 -4.01 -20.93
N TYR A 139 -13.68 -3.54 -21.99
CA TYR A 139 -14.70 -2.49 -21.97
C TYR A 139 -16.08 -2.99 -21.55
N GLY A 140 -16.16 -3.91 -20.58
CA GLY A 140 -17.42 -4.41 -20.06
C GLY A 140 -17.25 -5.48 -19.00
N SER A 141 -18.37 -5.97 -18.50
CA SER A 141 -18.42 -7.06 -17.52
C SER A 141 -19.03 -8.32 -18.16
N GLN A 142 -18.56 -9.48 -17.72
CA GLN A 142 -19.07 -10.79 -18.11
C GLN A 142 -19.25 -11.68 -16.89
N LYS A 143 -20.21 -12.61 -16.93
CA LYS A 143 -20.30 -13.66 -15.93
C LYS A 143 -19.02 -14.50 -15.98
N LYS A 144 -18.43 -14.81 -14.84
CA LYS A 144 -17.18 -15.60 -14.74
C LYS A 144 -17.25 -16.92 -15.49
N VAL A 145 -18.42 -17.60 -15.42
CA VAL A 145 -18.68 -18.85 -16.12
C VAL A 145 -18.62 -18.75 -17.64
N ASN A 146 -18.74 -17.53 -18.19
CA ASN A 146 -18.73 -17.25 -19.63
C ASN A 146 -17.38 -16.73 -20.12
N VAL A 147 -16.41 -16.56 -19.24
CA VAL A 147 -15.08 -16.09 -19.60
C VAL A 147 -14.24 -17.27 -20.05
N THR A 148 -13.82 -17.24 -21.33
CA THR A 148 -12.99 -18.30 -21.92
C THR A 148 -11.51 -18.11 -21.67
N GLY A 149 -11.08 -16.90 -21.26
CA GLY A 149 -9.71 -16.55 -20.93
C GLY A 149 -9.33 -16.85 -19.48
N SER A 150 -8.03 -16.92 -19.21
CA SER A 150 -7.50 -17.08 -17.84
C SER A 150 -7.58 -15.78 -17.06
N VAL A 151 -8.66 -15.60 -16.31
CA VAL A 151 -8.90 -14.43 -15.47
C VAL A 151 -8.98 -14.82 -14.00
N SER A 152 -8.28 -14.10 -13.14
CA SER A 152 -8.43 -14.20 -11.69
C SER A 152 -9.00 -12.91 -11.14
N MET A 153 -9.89 -13.02 -10.16
CA MET A 153 -10.49 -11.85 -9.49
C MET A 153 -10.31 -11.95 -7.98
N VAL A 154 -10.10 -10.80 -7.36
CA VAL A 154 -10.06 -10.62 -5.90
C VAL A 154 -11.05 -9.52 -5.55
N ASN A 155 -11.91 -9.77 -4.58
CA ASN A 155 -12.92 -8.82 -4.11
C ASN A 155 -12.41 -8.00 -2.93
N ALA A 156 -13.13 -6.93 -2.59
CA ALA A 156 -12.83 -6.01 -1.49
C ALA A 156 -12.53 -6.72 -0.18
N ASP A 157 -13.31 -7.71 0.22
CA ASP A 157 -13.21 -8.40 1.51
C ASP A 157 -11.80 -9.00 1.75
N VAL A 158 -11.17 -9.54 0.69
CA VAL A 158 -9.82 -10.11 0.77
C VAL A 158 -8.77 -9.02 0.95
N LEU A 159 -8.96 -7.85 0.31
CA LEU A 159 -8.03 -6.73 0.38
C LEU A 159 -8.15 -5.99 1.72
N GLU A 160 -9.37 -5.77 2.20
CA GLU A 160 -9.65 -5.08 3.47
C GLU A 160 -9.19 -5.88 4.70
N SER A 161 -9.19 -7.22 4.61
CA SER A 161 -8.73 -8.09 5.70
C SER A 161 -7.22 -8.08 5.91
N ARG A 162 -6.45 -7.51 4.98
CA ARG A 162 -4.97 -7.49 5.03
C ARG A 162 -4.47 -6.12 5.51
N PRO A 163 -3.65 -6.06 6.58
CA PRO A 163 -3.12 -4.81 7.11
C PRO A 163 -1.92 -4.32 6.29
N VAL A 164 -2.13 -4.03 5.01
CA VAL A 164 -1.09 -3.59 4.07
C VAL A 164 -1.27 -2.12 3.71
N GLN A 165 -0.20 -1.49 3.20
CA GLN A 165 -0.15 -0.06 2.95
C GLN A 165 -0.47 0.31 1.51
N ASN A 166 -0.23 -0.61 0.58
CA ASN A 166 -0.47 -0.41 -0.84
C ASN A 166 -1.09 -1.64 -1.51
N VAL A 167 -1.61 -1.45 -2.72
CA VAL A 167 -2.35 -2.49 -3.46
C VAL A 167 -1.42 -3.62 -3.90
N SER A 168 -0.18 -3.34 -4.27
CA SER A 168 0.76 -4.38 -4.68
C SER A 168 1.04 -5.35 -3.53
N GLN A 169 1.24 -4.86 -2.31
CA GLN A 169 1.37 -5.72 -1.12
C GLN A 169 0.08 -6.49 -0.81
N ALA A 170 -1.10 -5.86 -1.02
CA ALA A 170 -2.39 -6.52 -0.83
C ALA A 170 -2.59 -7.73 -1.75
N LEU A 171 -2.09 -7.66 -2.98
CA LEU A 171 -2.24 -8.70 -4.00
C LEU A 171 -1.19 -9.79 -3.91
N GLN A 172 -0.08 -9.57 -3.19
CA GLN A 172 1.02 -10.53 -3.08
C GLN A 172 0.56 -11.86 -2.47
N GLY A 173 0.78 -12.96 -3.19
CA GLY A 173 0.41 -14.31 -2.77
C GLY A 173 -1.11 -14.63 -2.85
N VAL A 174 -1.96 -13.69 -3.29
CA VAL A 174 -3.42 -13.89 -3.39
C VAL A 174 -3.82 -14.40 -4.76
N ILE A 175 -3.16 -13.95 -5.81
CA ILE A 175 -3.51 -14.27 -7.19
C ILE A 175 -2.49 -15.26 -7.76
N PRO A 176 -2.89 -16.49 -8.11
CA PRO A 176 -1.99 -17.46 -8.72
C PRO A 176 -1.37 -16.94 -10.02
N GLY A 177 -0.04 -17.01 -10.14
CA GLY A 177 0.70 -16.55 -11.32
C GLY A 177 0.94 -15.04 -11.38
N LEU A 178 0.53 -14.26 -10.37
CA LEU A 178 0.96 -12.89 -10.16
C LEU A 178 2.15 -12.90 -9.21
N ASN A 179 3.33 -12.55 -9.72
CA ASN A 179 4.56 -12.53 -8.95
C ASN A 179 4.94 -11.09 -8.61
N MET A 180 5.35 -10.89 -7.39
CA MET A 180 5.81 -9.60 -6.88
C MET A 180 7.13 -9.78 -6.17
N SER A 181 8.14 -9.01 -6.53
CA SER A 181 9.46 -9.03 -5.92
C SER A 181 9.91 -7.63 -5.54
N VAL A 182 10.68 -7.54 -4.47
CA VAL A 182 11.26 -6.27 -4.04
C VAL A 182 12.29 -5.83 -5.07
N GLY A 183 12.24 -4.57 -5.47
CA GLY A 183 13.22 -3.97 -6.38
C GLY A 183 14.59 -3.79 -5.72
N SER A 184 15.58 -3.35 -6.50
CA SER A 184 16.96 -3.12 -6.05
C SER A 184 17.10 -1.97 -5.04
N SER A 185 16.10 -1.11 -4.93
CA SER A 185 16.06 0.01 -3.96
C SER A 185 15.76 -0.42 -2.52
N GLY A 186 15.73 -1.71 -2.25
CA GLY A 186 15.25 -2.40 -1.06
C GLY A 186 15.36 -1.65 0.25
N GLY A 187 14.22 -1.34 0.86
CA GLY A 187 14.11 -0.75 2.18
C GLY A 187 13.63 0.70 2.22
N THR A 188 13.48 1.38 1.08
CA THR A 188 12.85 2.71 1.03
C THR A 188 11.32 2.60 1.09
N LEU A 189 10.67 3.55 1.75
CA LEU A 189 9.22 3.52 1.98
C LEU A 189 8.39 3.71 0.70
N ASP A 190 8.96 4.38 -0.32
CA ASP A 190 8.38 4.55 -1.65
C ASP A 190 8.82 3.45 -2.64
N GLY A 191 9.51 2.41 -2.15
CA GLY A 191 9.99 1.30 -2.97
C GLY A 191 8.85 0.55 -3.66
N GLU A 192 8.88 0.52 -5.00
CA GLU A 192 7.91 -0.20 -5.79
C GLU A 192 8.27 -1.70 -5.87
N LEU A 193 7.24 -2.54 -5.85
CA LEU A 193 7.42 -3.95 -6.15
C LEU A 193 7.46 -4.17 -7.66
N ASN A 194 8.41 -4.97 -8.12
CA ASN A 194 8.39 -5.46 -9.49
C ASN A 194 7.25 -6.46 -9.63
N VAL A 195 6.32 -6.17 -10.54
CA VAL A 195 5.13 -6.98 -10.78
C VAL A 195 5.24 -7.67 -12.13
N ASN A 196 5.04 -8.98 -12.16
CA ASN A 196 4.95 -9.72 -13.40
C ASN A 196 3.89 -10.83 -13.34
N ILE A 197 3.34 -11.19 -14.49
CA ILE A 197 2.32 -12.23 -14.63
C ILE A 197 2.95 -13.42 -15.36
N ARG A 198 2.93 -14.61 -14.70
CA ARG A 198 3.49 -15.88 -15.23
C ARG A 198 5.00 -15.85 -15.50
N GLY A 199 5.75 -14.95 -14.83
CA GLY A 199 7.19 -14.83 -14.97
C GLY A 199 7.64 -13.70 -15.88
N ALA A 200 8.95 -13.51 -16.04
CA ALA A 200 9.51 -12.46 -16.88
C ALA A 200 9.18 -12.75 -18.36
N GLY A 201 8.48 -11.82 -18.98
CA GLY A 201 8.06 -11.94 -20.39
C GLY A 201 9.10 -11.47 -21.40
N THR A 202 10.25 -10.93 -20.95
CA THR A 202 11.33 -10.44 -21.79
C THR A 202 12.68 -10.67 -21.11
N ILE A 203 13.72 -10.92 -21.93
CA ILE A 203 15.11 -11.02 -21.52
C ILE A 203 15.93 -9.81 -21.98
N SER A 204 15.29 -8.84 -22.60
CA SER A 204 15.96 -7.65 -23.13
C SER A 204 16.18 -6.61 -22.03
N ASP A 205 17.41 -6.15 -21.87
CA ASP A 205 17.77 -5.02 -21.02
C ASP A 205 17.04 -3.76 -21.51
N GLY A 206 16.35 -3.04 -20.61
CA GLY A 206 15.60 -1.83 -20.90
C GLY A 206 14.15 -2.03 -21.37
N SER A 207 13.66 -3.27 -21.47
CA SER A 207 12.23 -3.56 -21.68
C SER A 207 11.57 -3.97 -20.37
N SER A 208 10.52 -3.27 -19.95
CA SER A 208 9.70 -3.64 -18.81
C SER A 208 8.79 -4.82 -19.18
N SER A 209 8.77 -5.88 -18.35
CA SER A 209 7.78 -6.97 -18.43
C SER A 209 6.57 -6.73 -17.52
N SER A 210 6.36 -5.50 -17.08
CA SER A 210 5.26 -5.13 -16.19
C SER A 210 3.91 -5.21 -16.90
N PRO A 211 2.86 -5.71 -16.24
CA PRO A 211 1.52 -5.72 -16.79
C PRO A 211 0.97 -4.30 -16.93
N LEU A 212 0.03 -4.12 -17.86
CA LEU A 212 -0.75 -2.88 -17.96
C LEU A 212 -1.69 -2.77 -16.76
N VAL A 213 -1.61 -1.69 -15.99
CA VAL A 213 -2.52 -1.43 -14.86
C VAL A 213 -3.55 -0.40 -15.29
N LEU A 214 -4.83 -0.74 -15.11
CA LEU A 214 -5.95 0.15 -15.38
C LEU A 214 -6.79 0.35 -14.12
N ILE A 215 -6.97 1.59 -13.71
CA ILE A 215 -7.78 1.99 -12.55
C ILE A 215 -9.05 2.66 -13.08
N ASP A 216 -10.19 1.99 -12.94
CA ASP A 216 -11.48 2.38 -13.56
C ASP A 216 -11.35 2.66 -15.07
N GLY A 217 -10.52 1.88 -15.76
CA GLY A 217 -10.30 1.98 -17.21
C GLY A 217 -9.16 2.92 -17.64
N ILE A 218 -8.54 3.67 -16.73
CA ILE A 218 -7.47 4.63 -17.02
C ILE A 218 -6.12 4.02 -16.60
N GLU A 219 -5.12 4.09 -17.48
CA GLU A 219 -3.74 3.66 -17.16
C GLU A 219 -3.19 4.43 -15.96
N GLY A 220 -2.62 3.72 -14.98
CA GLY A 220 -2.09 4.33 -13.76
C GLY A 220 -1.29 3.37 -12.88
N ASP A 221 -0.72 3.91 -11.81
CA ASP A 221 -0.01 3.14 -10.79
C ASP A 221 -0.99 2.62 -9.73
N MET A 222 -1.00 1.30 -9.51
CA MET A 222 -1.89 0.66 -8.54
C MET A 222 -1.66 1.13 -7.10
N ASN A 223 -0.44 1.56 -6.75
CA ASN A 223 -0.09 1.98 -5.41
C ASN A 223 -0.62 3.36 -5.04
N THR A 224 -1.10 4.13 -6.03
CA THR A 224 -1.77 5.42 -5.81
C THR A 224 -3.19 5.28 -5.31
N VAL A 225 -3.77 4.07 -5.37
CA VAL A 225 -5.13 3.78 -4.89
C VAL A 225 -5.10 3.28 -3.46
N ASN A 226 -6.00 3.80 -2.63
CA ASN A 226 -6.20 3.25 -1.30
C ASN A 226 -6.86 1.85 -1.41
N PRO A 227 -6.28 0.79 -0.79
CA PRO A 227 -6.89 -0.54 -0.80
C PRO A 227 -8.34 -0.56 -0.31
N ASN A 228 -8.71 0.31 0.64
CA ASN A 228 -10.09 0.41 1.17
C ASN A 228 -11.10 0.98 0.15
N ASP A 229 -10.64 1.65 -0.91
CA ASP A 229 -11.49 2.17 -1.98
C ASP A 229 -11.73 1.16 -3.10
N ILE A 230 -11.08 0.00 -3.07
CA ILE A 230 -11.18 -1.02 -4.13
C ILE A 230 -12.41 -1.89 -3.92
N GLU A 231 -13.20 -2.09 -4.98
CA GLU A 231 -14.30 -3.04 -5.04
C GLU A 231 -13.82 -4.41 -5.52
N SER A 232 -12.97 -4.42 -6.57
CA SER A 232 -12.40 -5.66 -7.11
C SER A 232 -11.13 -5.40 -7.90
N VAL A 233 -10.27 -6.43 -7.98
CA VAL A 233 -9.12 -6.48 -8.86
C VAL A 233 -9.23 -7.70 -9.75
N SER A 234 -9.23 -7.51 -11.07
CA SER A 234 -9.23 -8.58 -12.07
C SER A 234 -7.89 -8.62 -12.79
N VAL A 235 -7.28 -9.81 -12.88
CA VAL A 235 -6.01 -10.01 -13.57
C VAL A 235 -6.21 -10.88 -14.81
N LEU A 236 -5.99 -10.29 -15.98
CA LEU A 236 -6.06 -10.94 -17.28
C LEU A 236 -4.67 -11.50 -17.61
N LYS A 237 -4.55 -12.84 -17.62
CA LYS A 237 -3.24 -13.52 -17.64
C LYS A 237 -2.85 -14.08 -19.01
N ASP A 238 -3.74 -14.00 -19.98
CA ASP A 238 -3.49 -14.52 -21.33
C ASP A 238 -3.83 -13.50 -22.41
N ALA A 239 -3.30 -13.73 -23.62
CA ALA A 239 -3.51 -12.86 -24.76
C ALA A 239 -4.98 -12.80 -25.21
N ALA A 240 -5.75 -13.86 -25.03
CA ALA A 240 -7.16 -13.89 -25.44
C ALA A 240 -8.01 -12.92 -24.62
N SER A 241 -7.77 -12.85 -23.29
CA SER A 241 -8.49 -11.94 -22.40
C SER A 241 -7.97 -10.48 -22.49
N SER A 242 -6.69 -10.29 -22.82
CA SER A 242 -6.03 -8.98 -22.83
C SER A 242 -5.95 -8.32 -24.21
N SER A 243 -6.26 -9.04 -25.31
CA SER A 243 -6.10 -8.60 -26.71
C SER A 243 -6.81 -7.27 -27.04
N ILE A 244 -7.91 -6.99 -26.37
CA ILE A 244 -8.69 -5.74 -26.58
C ILE A 244 -7.90 -4.47 -26.22
N TYR A 245 -6.81 -4.60 -25.44
CA TYR A 245 -5.91 -3.52 -25.07
C TYR A 245 -4.67 -3.40 -25.96
N GLY A 246 -4.58 -4.25 -27.00
CA GLY A 246 -3.50 -4.24 -28.00
C GLY A 246 -2.14 -4.62 -27.43
N ALA A 247 -1.06 -4.13 -28.06
CA ALA A 247 0.32 -4.48 -27.75
C ALA A 247 0.76 -4.12 -26.31
N ARG A 248 0.14 -3.13 -25.67
CA ARG A 248 0.45 -2.73 -24.28
C ARG A 248 0.12 -3.81 -23.27
N ALA A 249 -0.78 -4.70 -23.61
CA ALA A 249 -1.23 -5.80 -22.75
C ALA A 249 -0.47 -7.12 -23.01
N ALA A 250 0.68 -7.06 -23.67
CA ALA A 250 1.47 -8.25 -24.01
C ALA A 250 1.90 -9.05 -22.78
N PHE A 251 2.12 -8.37 -21.64
CA PHE A 251 2.49 -8.98 -20.37
C PHE A 251 1.32 -9.13 -19.38
N GLY A 252 0.07 -9.06 -19.89
CA GLY A 252 -1.15 -9.15 -19.12
C GLY A 252 -1.68 -7.79 -18.68
N VAL A 253 -2.85 -7.81 -18.00
CA VAL A 253 -3.54 -6.59 -17.54
C VAL A 253 -4.05 -6.78 -16.12
N ILE A 254 -3.89 -5.76 -15.30
CA ILE A 254 -4.48 -5.65 -13.96
C ILE A 254 -5.55 -4.57 -14.02
N LEU A 255 -6.81 -4.98 -13.82
CA LEU A 255 -7.97 -4.09 -13.80
C LEU A 255 -8.39 -3.85 -12.36
N ILE A 256 -8.29 -2.62 -11.90
CA ILE A 256 -8.72 -2.19 -10.57
C ILE A 256 -10.03 -1.41 -10.73
N THR A 257 -11.08 -1.92 -10.10
CA THR A 257 -12.37 -1.23 -10.01
C THR A 257 -12.53 -0.66 -8.61
N THR A 258 -12.75 0.65 -8.50
CA THR A 258 -12.97 1.28 -7.20
C THR A 258 -14.46 1.33 -6.86
N LYS A 259 -14.78 1.34 -5.56
CA LYS A 259 -16.14 1.35 -5.02
C LYS A 259 -16.96 2.49 -5.60
N SER A 260 -18.26 2.23 -5.76
CA SER A 260 -19.24 3.20 -6.27
C SER A 260 -20.39 3.38 -5.28
N GLY A 261 -21.09 4.51 -5.38
CA GLY A 261 -22.31 4.75 -4.59
C GLY A 261 -23.43 3.80 -4.98
N LYS A 262 -24.23 3.38 -3.99
CA LYS A 262 -25.43 2.59 -4.19
C LYS A 262 -26.65 3.39 -3.73
N SER A 263 -27.83 3.15 -4.36
CA SER A 263 -29.08 3.75 -3.89
C SER A 263 -29.40 3.30 -2.46
N GLY A 264 -29.87 4.22 -1.64
CA GLY A 264 -30.20 3.96 -0.24
C GLY A 264 -29.81 5.12 0.67
N LYS A 265 -29.95 4.90 1.97
CA LYS A 265 -29.58 5.90 2.99
C LYS A 265 -28.07 6.18 2.94
N THR A 266 -27.71 7.43 3.18
CA THR A 266 -26.30 7.84 3.34
C THR A 266 -25.64 7.01 4.43
N ARG A 267 -24.48 6.44 4.10
CA ARG A 267 -23.62 5.69 5.03
C ARG A 267 -22.31 6.42 5.16
N VAL A 268 -21.85 6.57 6.38
CA VAL A 268 -20.52 7.11 6.71
C VAL A 268 -19.73 5.99 7.34
N ASN A 269 -18.57 5.69 6.77
CA ASN A 269 -17.65 4.70 7.31
C ASN A 269 -16.33 5.38 7.64
N TYR A 270 -15.81 5.09 8.82
CA TYR A 270 -14.47 5.45 9.23
C TYR A 270 -13.72 4.19 9.65
N SER A 271 -12.48 4.05 9.17
CA SER A 271 -11.55 3.05 9.66
C SER A 271 -10.21 3.71 10.00
N GLY A 272 -9.65 3.33 11.14
CA GLY A 272 -8.34 3.78 11.58
C GLY A 272 -7.48 2.58 11.95
N ASN A 273 -6.24 2.55 11.48
CA ASN A 273 -5.28 1.48 11.72
C ASN A 273 -3.99 2.07 12.30
N ILE A 274 -3.48 1.41 13.34
CA ILE A 274 -2.12 1.62 13.82
C ILE A 274 -1.38 0.30 13.58
N ARG A 275 -0.25 0.37 12.88
CA ARG A 275 0.58 -0.79 12.55
C ARG A 275 1.95 -0.58 13.15
N PHE A 276 2.58 -1.67 13.52
CA PHE A 276 3.97 -1.70 13.96
C PHE A 276 4.75 -2.59 13.01
N SER A 277 5.78 -2.03 12.40
CA SER A 277 6.64 -2.73 11.45
C SER A 277 8.00 -3.02 12.08
N ASP A 278 8.54 -4.18 11.77
CA ASP A 278 9.88 -4.59 12.15
C ASP A 278 10.56 -5.29 10.97
N ALA A 279 11.88 -5.38 11.00
CA ALA A 279 12.60 -6.15 10.00
C ALA A 279 12.25 -7.64 10.13
N ILE A 280 11.84 -8.27 9.02
CA ILE A 280 11.45 -9.70 9.00
C ILE A 280 12.62 -10.57 9.39
N GLN A 281 13.82 -10.23 8.92
CA GLN A 281 15.06 -10.94 9.19
C GLN A 281 16.23 -9.98 9.05
N LEU A 282 17.01 -9.85 10.10
CA LEU A 282 18.33 -9.23 10.07
C LEU A 282 19.37 -10.33 10.25
N PRO A 283 20.50 -10.28 9.54
CA PRO A 283 21.60 -11.20 9.77
C PRO A 283 22.14 -11.05 11.20
N ASP A 284 22.52 -12.16 11.82
CA ASP A 284 23.28 -12.13 13.07
C ASP A 284 24.73 -11.73 12.76
N MET A 285 25.21 -10.69 13.41
CA MET A 285 26.63 -10.32 13.34
C MET A 285 27.45 -11.15 14.30
N VAL A 286 28.60 -11.60 13.83
CA VAL A 286 29.62 -12.22 14.69
C VAL A 286 30.21 -11.14 15.60
N ASP A 287 30.60 -11.55 16.82
CA ASP A 287 31.32 -10.67 17.74
C ASP A 287 32.70 -10.27 17.19
N SER A 288 33.26 -9.19 17.72
CA SER A 288 34.49 -8.60 17.23
C SER A 288 35.71 -9.52 17.37
N TYR A 289 35.77 -10.37 18.42
CA TYR A 289 36.88 -11.30 18.62
C TYR A 289 36.83 -12.44 17.59
N THR A 290 35.68 -13.07 17.41
CA THR A 290 35.48 -14.09 16.37
C THR A 290 35.75 -13.53 14.97
N PHE A 291 35.28 -12.31 14.70
CA PHE A 291 35.54 -11.61 13.44
C PHE A 291 37.06 -11.42 13.22
N ALA A 292 37.78 -10.89 14.21
CA ALA A 292 39.20 -10.62 14.10
C ALA A 292 40.02 -11.89 13.87
N GLN A 293 39.71 -12.99 14.57
CA GLN A 293 40.34 -14.29 14.35
C GLN A 293 40.08 -14.85 12.94
N TYR A 294 38.82 -14.77 12.48
CA TYR A 294 38.43 -15.20 11.15
C TYR A 294 39.16 -14.38 10.07
N PHE A 295 39.20 -13.05 10.26
CA PHE A 295 39.84 -12.12 9.33
C PHE A 295 41.34 -12.37 9.24
N ASN A 296 42.04 -12.57 10.37
CA ASN A 296 43.44 -12.94 10.43
C ASN A 296 43.73 -14.23 9.69
N ARG A 297 42.88 -15.27 9.89
CA ARG A 297 43.03 -16.54 9.19
C ARG A 297 42.83 -16.37 7.68
N ALA A 298 41.89 -15.53 7.26
CA ALA A 298 41.67 -15.24 5.84
C ALA A 298 42.87 -14.51 5.23
N SER A 299 43.41 -13.47 5.91
CA SER A 299 44.62 -12.75 5.48
C SER A 299 45.80 -13.68 5.34
N THR A 300 46.07 -14.52 6.34
CA THR A 300 47.18 -15.48 6.31
C THR A 300 47.02 -16.51 5.18
N ASN A 301 45.82 -17.03 4.95
CA ASN A 301 45.52 -17.92 3.85
C ASN A 301 45.70 -17.26 2.47
N GLY A 302 45.52 -15.93 2.41
CA GLY A 302 45.75 -15.10 1.24
C GLY A 302 47.23 -14.73 1.03
N GLY A 303 48.12 -15.14 1.94
CA GLY A 303 49.55 -14.82 1.89
C GLY A 303 49.91 -13.46 2.50
N GLU A 304 48.96 -12.82 3.20
CA GLU A 304 49.17 -11.55 3.88
C GLU A 304 49.51 -11.74 5.37
N SER A 305 50.06 -10.71 6.00
CA SER A 305 50.26 -10.71 7.46
C SER A 305 48.90 -10.63 8.17
N PRO A 306 48.79 -11.13 9.42
CA PRO A 306 47.60 -10.92 10.24
C PRO A 306 47.27 -9.45 10.37
N THR A 307 46.00 -9.11 10.15
CA THR A 307 45.50 -7.70 10.22
C THR A 307 45.39 -7.21 11.67
N PHE A 308 45.02 -8.09 12.59
CA PHE A 308 44.94 -7.86 14.02
C PHE A 308 46.14 -8.52 14.71
N ASP A 309 47.03 -7.71 15.30
CA ASP A 309 48.15 -8.24 16.08
C ASP A 309 47.65 -8.77 17.47
N GLU A 310 48.59 -9.35 18.25
CA GLU A 310 48.26 -9.92 19.57
C GLU A 310 47.69 -8.87 20.53
N LYS A 311 48.18 -7.62 20.49
CA LYS A 311 47.68 -6.51 21.30
C LYS A 311 46.25 -6.16 20.92
N ALA A 312 45.96 -6.06 19.62
CA ALA A 312 44.61 -5.78 19.13
C ALA A 312 43.61 -6.89 19.54
N LEU A 313 43.99 -8.16 19.39
CA LEU A 313 43.16 -9.30 19.83
C LEU A 313 42.92 -9.29 21.33
N GLN A 314 43.94 -8.93 22.13
CA GLN A 314 43.78 -8.83 23.59
C GLN A 314 42.84 -7.66 23.97
N ASN A 315 43.00 -6.48 23.35
CA ASN A 315 42.12 -5.33 23.59
C ASN A 315 40.65 -5.65 23.23
N ILE A 316 40.40 -6.33 22.11
CA ILE A 316 39.06 -6.78 21.71
C ILE A 316 38.45 -7.71 22.77
N LEU A 317 39.22 -8.69 23.26
CA LEU A 317 38.77 -9.63 24.28
C LEU A 317 38.52 -8.92 25.62
N ASP A 318 39.38 -7.97 26.00
CA ASP A 318 39.26 -7.21 27.24
C ASP A 318 38.02 -6.27 27.18
N PHE A 319 37.74 -5.69 26.01
CA PHE A 319 36.53 -4.90 25.79
C PHE A 319 35.26 -5.75 25.92
N GLN A 320 35.22 -6.91 25.26
CA GLN A 320 34.07 -7.83 25.36
C GLN A 320 33.82 -8.34 26.78
N ASN A 321 34.91 -8.52 27.55
CA ASN A 321 34.83 -8.93 28.96
C ASN A 321 34.54 -7.76 29.92
N GLY A 322 34.30 -6.53 29.43
CA GLY A 322 33.94 -5.37 30.24
C GLY A 322 35.07 -4.89 31.15
N LYS A 323 36.33 -5.07 30.76
CA LYS A 323 37.47 -4.60 31.58
C LYS A 323 37.65 -3.09 31.56
N PHE A 324 37.20 -2.42 30.51
CA PHE A 324 37.27 -0.96 30.40
C PHE A 324 36.01 -0.33 30.97
N THR A 325 36.08 0.13 32.21
CA THR A 325 34.92 0.59 32.99
C THR A 325 34.87 2.10 33.20
N ASP A 326 35.91 2.83 32.85
CA ASP A 326 36.00 4.29 33.03
C ASP A 326 35.49 5.03 31.78
N PRO A 327 34.31 5.65 31.82
CA PRO A 327 33.74 6.35 30.69
C PRO A 327 34.51 7.62 30.28
N SER A 328 35.50 8.04 31.06
CA SER A 328 36.38 9.19 30.70
C SER A 328 37.54 8.79 29.79
N THR A 329 37.73 7.48 29.56
CA THR A 329 38.84 6.96 28.73
C THR A 329 38.34 6.49 27.35
N PRO A 330 39.19 6.63 26.32
CA PRO A 330 38.87 6.13 24.96
C PRO A 330 38.62 4.62 24.91
N GLU A 331 39.30 3.86 25.77
CA GLU A 331 39.20 2.40 25.84
C GLU A 331 37.79 1.92 26.21
N TYR A 332 37.04 2.70 27.01
CA TYR A 332 35.64 2.43 27.34
C TYR A 332 34.76 2.39 26.07
N TYR A 333 35.10 3.17 25.06
CA TYR A 333 34.42 3.21 23.76
C TYR A 333 35.01 2.23 22.73
N GLY A 334 36.04 1.48 23.08
CA GLY A 334 36.75 0.60 22.16
C GLY A 334 37.66 1.33 21.17
N LEU A 335 38.20 2.48 21.58
CA LEU A 335 38.98 3.37 20.74
C LEU A 335 40.41 3.58 21.25
N GLU A 336 41.31 3.90 20.32
CA GLU A 336 42.69 4.33 20.58
C GLU A 336 43.00 5.56 19.68
N ALA A 337 43.76 6.50 20.22
CA ALA A 337 44.25 7.65 19.45
C ALA A 337 45.28 7.23 18.41
N GLY A 338 45.16 7.73 17.20
CA GLY A 338 46.16 7.60 16.15
C GLY A 338 47.32 8.61 16.27
N PRO A 339 48.43 8.37 15.59
CA PRO A 339 49.58 9.30 15.58
C PRO A 339 49.25 10.62 14.88
N ASP A 340 48.21 10.66 14.07
CA ASP A 340 47.69 11.85 13.38
C ASP A 340 46.70 12.67 14.22
N GLY A 341 46.51 12.31 15.50
CA GLY A 341 45.56 12.93 16.39
C GLY A 341 44.10 12.60 16.10
N LYS A 342 43.82 11.61 15.29
CA LYS A 342 42.45 11.14 15.01
C LYS A 342 42.19 9.81 15.69
N TRP A 343 40.92 9.46 15.86
CA TRP A 343 40.53 8.17 16.37
C TRP A 343 40.80 7.07 15.34
N LYS A 344 41.42 5.98 15.78
CA LYS A 344 41.59 4.80 14.95
C LYS A 344 40.26 4.09 14.73
N SER A 345 40.15 3.40 13.59
CA SER A 345 38.99 2.58 13.21
C SER A 345 39.43 1.27 12.56
N TYR A 346 38.49 0.37 12.26
CA TYR A 346 38.72 -0.96 11.68
C TYR A 346 39.64 -1.82 12.57
N ALA A 347 40.84 -2.16 12.09
CA ALA A 347 41.81 -2.93 12.83
C ALA A 347 42.43 -2.17 14.02
N GLY A 348 42.32 -0.86 14.03
CA GLY A 348 42.82 -0.01 15.11
C GLY A 348 41.79 0.32 16.19
N SER A 349 40.57 -0.18 16.08
CA SER A 349 39.53 -0.09 17.09
C SER A 349 39.11 -1.47 17.58
N PHE A 350 38.55 -1.55 18.78
CA PHE A 350 38.29 -2.81 19.47
C PHE A 350 36.92 -2.84 20.17
N ALA A 351 35.95 -2.07 19.67
CA ALA A 351 34.56 -2.14 20.09
C ALA A 351 33.92 -3.51 19.75
N ASN A 352 32.69 -3.70 20.17
CA ASN A 352 31.88 -4.87 19.82
C ASN A 352 30.48 -4.45 19.40
N THR A 353 30.37 -3.89 18.20
CA THR A 353 29.16 -3.26 17.70
C THR A 353 28.38 -4.21 16.79
N ASP A 354 27.11 -4.43 17.14
CA ASP A 354 26.13 -5.04 16.25
C ASP A 354 25.50 -3.96 15.37
N TRP A 355 25.99 -3.82 14.14
CA TRP A 355 25.59 -2.76 13.23
C TRP A 355 24.14 -2.86 12.78
N PHE A 356 23.55 -4.06 12.73
CA PHE A 356 22.13 -4.20 12.43
C PHE A 356 21.29 -3.64 13.58
N LYS A 357 21.64 -3.92 14.84
CA LYS A 357 20.97 -3.32 15.98
C LYS A 357 21.22 -1.82 16.09
N GLU A 358 22.37 -1.33 15.62
CA GLU A 358 22.68 0.10 15.62
C GLU A 358 21.84 0.85 14.60
N PHE A 359 21.67 0.33 13.39
CA PHE A 359 20.97 1.03 12.31
C PHE A 359 19.46 0.81 12.28
N TYR A 360 18.93 -0.31 12.77
CA TYR A 360 17.51 -0.63 12.64
C TYR A 360 16.72 -0.38 13.92
N LYS A 361 15.54 0.23 13.77
CA LYS A 361 14.51 0.33 14.79
C LYS A 361 13.69 -0.95 14.82
N SER A 362 13.23 -1.34 16.01
CA SER A 362 12.18 -2.34 16.19
C SER A 362 10.85 -1.66 16.43
N TRP A 363 9.76 -2.27 15.94
CA TRP A 363 8.37 -1.85 16.20
C TRP A 363 8.07 -0.41 15.81
N THR A 364 8.48 -0.01 14.60
CA THR A 364 8.24 1.33 14.07
C THR A 364 6.75 1.53 13.76
N PRO A 365 6.10 2.58 14.32
CA PRO A 365 4.67 2.81 14.12
C PRO A 365 4.37 3.43 12.76
N SER A 366 3.23 3.05 12.19
CA SER A 366 2.55 3.73 11.09
C SER A 366 1.08 3.85 11.39
N THR A 367 0.45 4.92 10.90
CA THR A 367 -0.98 5.19 11.12
C THR A 367 -1.69 5.41 9.79
N GLU A 368 -2.92 4.94 9.71
CA GLU A 368 -3.78 5.14 8.55
C GLU A 368 -5.19 5.48 9.00
N HIS A 369 -5.78 6.46 8.34
CA HIS A 369 -7.14 6.91 8.59
C HIS A 369 -7.89 6.98 7.26
N ASN A 370 -9.05 6.34 7.19
CA ASN A 370 -9.90 6.31 6.01
C ASN A 370 -11.30 6.76 6.40
N LEU A 371 -11.86 7.68 5.64
CA LEU A 371 -13.23 8.14 5.79
C LEU A 371 -13.94 8.01 4.45
N SER A 372 -15.13 7.42 4.43
CA SER A 372 -15.96 7.37 3.22
C SER A 372 -17.41 7.68 3.50
N ILE A 373 -18.05 8.33 2.54
CA ILE A 373 -19.47 8.69 2.55
C ILE A 373 -20.08 8.21 1.24
N SER A 374 -21.10 7.37 1.33
CA SER A 374 -21.78 6.83 0.15
C SER A 374 -23.28 6.80 0.35
N GLY A 375 -24.05 6.93 -0.74
CA GLY A 375 -25.50 6.89 -0.71
C GLY A 375 -26.10 7.35 -2.02
N GLY A 376 -27.40 7.62 -1.98
CA GLY A 376 -28.11 8.20 -3.11
C GLY A 376 -29.52 7.68 -3.30
N THR A 377 -30.11 8.08 -4.41
CA THR A 377 -31.41 7.64 -4.89
C THR A 377 -31.24 6.78 -6.16
N GLU A 378 -32.31 6.32 -6.75
CA GLU A 378 -32.27 5.63 -8.05
C GLU A 378 -31.74 6.51 -9.19
N LYS A 379 -31.89 7.86 -9.05
CA LYS A 379 -31.48 8.84 -10.06
C LYS A 379 -30.09 9.41 -9.85
N LEU A 380 -29.58 9.41 -8.62
CA LEU A 380 -28.27 9.96 -8.27
C LEU A 380 -27.65 9.14 -7.17
N THR A 381 -26.45 8.58 -7.44
CA THR A 381 -25.64 7.90 -6.42
C THR A 381 -24.28 8.57 -6.32
N TYR A 382 -23.69 8.52 -5.12
CA TYR A 382 -22.38 9.10 -4.86
C TYR A 382 -21.57 8.26 -3.89
N MET A 383 -20.27 8.30 -4.06
CA MET A 383 -19.23 7.78 -3.18
C MET A 383 -18.11 8.81 -3.10
N ILE A 384 -17.79 9.26 -1.89
CA ILE A 384 -16.67 10.17 -1.62
C ILE A 384 -15.85 9.53 -0.53
N SER A 385 -14.54 9.40 -0.74
CA SER A 385 -13.61 8.89 0.25
C SER A 385 -12.38 9.79 0.36
N GLY A 386 -11.72 9.74 1.51
CA GLY A 386 -10.44 10.38 1.76
C GLY A 386 -9.62 9.54 2.72
N SER A 387 -8.32 9.47 2.51
CA SER A 387 -7.41 8.78 3.39
C SER A 387 -6.14 9.55 3.67
N PHE A 388 -5.55 9.24 4.82
CA PHE A 388 -4.24 9.69 5.24
C PHE A 388 -3.45 8.51 5.77
N LEU A 389 -2.25 8.31 5.24
CA LEU A 389 -1.26 7.34 5.71
C LEU A 389 -0.01 8.10 6.15
N ASN A 390 0.48 7.82 7.35
CA ASN A 390 1.81 8.21 7.81
C ASN A 390 2.61 6.95 8.11
N GLN A 391 3.81 6.86 7.58
CA GLN A 391 4.72 5.73 7.77
C GLN A 391 6.12 6.23 8.08
N ASN A 392 6.72 5.67 9.13
CA ASN A 392 8.12 5.89 9.48
C ASN A 392 8.98 4.72 9.03
N GLY A 393 10.20 5.01 8.63
CA GLY A 393 11.17 4.01 8.23
C GLY A 393 11.80 3.27 9.40
N LEU A 394 12.44 2.16 9.08
CA LEU A 394 13.10 1.28 10.06
C LEU A 394 14.50 1.73 10.43
N ILE A 395 15.07 2.72 9.73
CA ILE A 395 16.42 3.22 10.02
C ILE A 395 16.36 4.21 11.20
N LYS A 396 17.26 4.05 12.19
CA LYS A 396 17.31 4.88 13.40
C LYS A 396 17.79 6.30 13.12
N HIS A 397 18.75 6.44 12.21
CA HIS A 397 19.49 7.65 11.97
C HIS A 397 18.93 8.42 10.78
N GLY A 398 18.75 9.72 10.95
CA GLY A 398 18.13 10.59 9.98
C GLY A 398 16.61 10.51 9.94
N GLU A 399 15.98 11.40 9.20
CA GLU A 399 14.52 11.43 9.02
C GLU A 399 14.14 10.55 7.83
N ASP A 400 13.33 9.52 8.06
CA ASP A 400 12.78 8.62 7.05
C ASP A 400 11.27 8.53 7.27
N ASN A 401 10.50 9.37 6.56
CA ASN A 401 9.07 9.53 6.78
C ASN A 401 8.31 9.69 5.47
N PHE A 402 7.29 8.86 5.29
CA PHE A 402 6.41 8.85 4.13
C PHE A 402 4.98 9.20 4.53
N ASN A 403 4.38 10.15 3.81
CA ASN A 403 2.99 10.54 3.96
C ASN A 403 2.25 10.38 2.65
N ARG A 404 1.05 9.77 2.67
CA ARG A 404 0.17 9.69 1.51
C ARG A 404 -1.23 10.20 1.86
N TYR A 405 -1.72 11.07 1.01
CA TYR A 405 -3.07 11.62 1.06
C TYR A 405 -3.82 11.16 -0.18
N THR A 406 -5.03 10.63 -0.03
CA THR A 406 -5.89 10.29 -1.17
C THR A 406 -7.26 10.92 -1.02
N MET A 407 -7.86 11.26 -2.15
CA MET A 407 -9.24 11.69 -2.24
C MET A 407 -9.86 11.12 -3.51
N ASN A 408 -11.02 10.47 -3.35
CA ASN A 408 -11.73 9.86 -4.47
C ASN A 408 -13.21 10.25 -4.39
N ALA A 409 -13.78 10.66 -5.51
CA ALA A 409 -15.20 11.00 -5.63
C ALA A 409 -15.78 10.37 -6.90
N LYS A 410 -16.84 9.60 -6.75
CA LYS A 410 -17.64 9.05 -7.86
C LYS A 410 -19.08 9.48 -7.72
N ILE A 411 -19.64 10.02 -8.79
CA ILE A 411 -21.01 10.45 -8.88
C ILE A 411 -21.62 9.82 -10.14
N SER A 412 -22.75 9.15 -9.97
CA SER A 412 -23.55 8.61 -11.09
C SER A 412 -24.93 9.23 -11.09
N ALA A 413 -25.32 9.83 -12.19
CA ALA A 413 -26.60 10.47 -12.38
C ALA A 413 -27.36 9.86 -13.55
N LYS A 414 -28.65 9.60 -13.37
CA LYS A 414 -29.60 9.16 -14.42
C LYS A 414 -30.63 10.24 -14.69
N PRO A 415 -30.30 11.26 -15.53
CA PRO A 415 -31.24 12.32 -15.85
C PRO A 415 -32.46 11.83 -16.64
N ALA A 416 -32.33 10.73 -17.37
CA ALA A 416 -33.41 10.02 -18.03
C ALA A 416 -33.13 8.50 -18.00
N GLU A 417 -34.14 7.66 -18.25
CA GLU A 417 -33.99 6.20 -18.21
C GLU A 417 -32.96 5.64 -19.23
N TRP A 418 -32.80 6.36 -20.34
CA TRP A 418 -31.91 5.97 -21.43
C TRP A 418 -30.52 6.61 -21.37
N ILE A 419 -30.20 7.43 -20.35
CA ILE A 419 -28.89 8.07 -20.19
C ILE A 419 -28.39 7.97 -18.74
N THR A 420 -27.14 7.53 -18.59
CA THR A 420 -26.39 7.55 -17.32
C THR A 420 -25.12 8.37 -17.51
N LEU A 421 -24.87 9.31 -16.62
CA LEU A 421 -23.67 10.14 -16.57
C LEU A 421 -22.85 9.75 -15.33
N ASN A 422 -21.61 9.32 -15.54
CA ASN A 422 -20.68 8.99 -14.47
C ASN A 422 -19.54 10.01 -14.47
N TYR A 423 -19.27 10.59 -13.31
CA TYR A 423 -18.11 11.45 -13.10
C TYR A 423 -17.24 10.85 -11.99
N THR A 424 -15.95 10.73 -12.27
CA THR A 424 -14.95 10.27 -11.30
C THR A 424 -13.83 11.29 -11.20
N SER A 425 -13.46 11.66 -9.98
CA SER A 425 -12.32 12.52 -9.68
C SER A 425 -11.48 11.85 -8.60
N LYS A 426 -10.18 11.74 -8.84
CA LYS A 426 -9.20 11.15 -7.91
C LYS A 426 -8.01 12.07 -7.76
N TRP A 427 -7.55 12.24 -6.53
CA TRP A 427 -6.33 12.93 -6.20
C TRP A 427 -5.52 12.09 -5.22
N THR A 428 -4.23 11.97 -5.50
CA THR A 428 -3.27 11.32 -4.60
C THR A 428 -2.04 12.21 -4.50
N ARG A 429 -1.58 12.42 -3.28
CA ARG A 429 -0.31 13.10 -2.98
C ARG A 429 0.55 12.22 -2.08
N GLU A 430 1.81 12.10 -2.43
CA GLU A 430 2.84 11.47 -1.62
C GLU A 430 3.93 12.49 -1.32
N ASP A 431 4.29 12.60 -0.04
CA ASP A 431 5.42 13.36 0.45
C ASP A 431 6.39 12.37 1.12
N TYR A 432 7.63 12.33 0.69
CA TYR A 432 8.66 11.46 1.22
C TYR A 432 9.94 12.23 1.52
N ASP A 433 10.34 12.21 2.78
CA ASP A 433 11.59 12.80 3.26
C ASP A 433 12.49 11.69 3.77
N ARG A 434 13.75 11.65 3.31
CA ARG A 434 14.74 10.64 3.72
C ARG A 434 16.16 11.21 3.68
N PRO A 435 17.13 10.61 4.41
CA PRO A 435 18.53 10.95 4.25
C PRO A 435 18.99 10.75 2.79
N THR A 436 19.73 11.72 2.26
CA THR A 436 20.28 11.61 0.90
C THR A 436 21.16 10.37 0.74
N TYR A 437 21.87 9.97 1.79
CA TYR A 437 22.76 8.81 1.78
C TYR A 437 22.02 7.45 1.85
N MET A 438 20.73 7.42 2.13
CA MET A 438 19.95 6.18 2.20
C MET A 438 19.70 5.58 0.79
N THR A 439 20.74 5.02 0.22
CA THR A 439 20.80 4.44 -1.14
C THR A 439 21.19 2.96 -1.07
N GLY A 440 21.26 2.29 -2.23
CA GLY A 440 21.79 0.93 -2.31
C GLY A 440 23.20 0.79 -1.74
N ALA A 441 24.05 1.83 -1.87
CA ALA A 441 25.38 1.84 -1.28
C ALA A 441 25.35 1.82 0.26
N PHE A 442 24.43 2.54 0.88
CA PHE A 442 24.20 2.48 2.33
C PHE A 442 23.88 1.07 2.80
N PHE A 443 22.86 0.43 2.21
CA PHE A 443 22.45 -0.94 2.59
C PHE A 443 23.56 -1.97 2.35
N HIS A 444 24.36 -1.81 1.29
CA HIS A 444 25.52 -2.63 1.05
C HIS A 444 26.60 -2.44 2.12
N ASN A 445 26.86 -1.20 2.52
CA ASN A 445 27.93 -0.87 3.45
C ASN A 445 27.63 -1.37 4.87
N ILE A 446 26.43 -1.22 5.39
CA ILE A 446 26.09 -1.68 6.73
C ILE A 446 26.22 -3.21 6.87
N ALA A 447 25.97 -3.97 5.80
CA ALA A 447 26.09 -5.42 5.79
C ALA A 447 27.54 -5.93 5.92
N ARG A 448 28.54 -5.09 5.63
CA ARG A 448 29.98 -5.44 5.67
C ARG A 448 30.79 -4.63 6.69
N ARG A 449 30.12 -3.85 7.54
CA ARG A 449 30.79 -3.05 8.55
C ARG A 449 31.45 -3.95 9.61
N TRP A 450 32.69 -3.61 10.00
CA TRP A 450 33.43 -4.39 10.98
C TRP A 450 32.88 -4.18 12.39
N PRO A 451 32.63 -5.24 13.15
CA PRO A 451 32.11 -5.14 14.50
C PRO A 451 33.11 -4.49 15.48
N THR A 452 34.39 -4.44 15.13
CA THR A 452 35.42 -3.74 15.90
C THR A 452 35.29 -2.22 15.89
N CYS A 453 34.54 -1.64 14.93
CA CYS A 453 34.34 -0.22 14.84
C CYS A 453 33.37 0.28 15.91
N ALA A 454 33.73 1.38 16.59
CA ALA A 454 32.84 2.05 17.55
C ALA A 454 31.87 2.97 16.82
N PRO A 455 30.62 3.13 17.29
CA PRO A 455 29.67 4.08 16.70
C PRO A 455 29.95 5.53 17.09
N MET A 456 30.48 5.79 18.29
CA MET A 456 30.70 7.12 18.86
C MET A 456 32.09 7.24 19.49
N ASP A 457 32.60 8.47 19.55
CA ASP A 457 33.82 8.83 20.26
C ASP A 457 33.53 9.24 21.73
N PRO A 458 34.59 9.40 22.57
CA PRO A 458 34.41 9.82 23.96
C PRO A 458 33.77 11.20 24.15
N ASN A 459 33.79 12.06 23.12
CA ASN A 459 33.24 13.42 23.15
C ASN A 459 31.74 13.41 22.73
N GLY A 460 31.19 12.27 22.36
CA GLY A 460 29.80 12.13 21.95
C GLY A 460 29.53 12.38 20.48
N HIS A 461 30.59 12.39 19.64
CA HIS A 461 30.42 12.49 18.18
C HIS A 461 30.40 11.10 17.53
N TYR A 462 29.65 10.96 16.45
CA TYR A 462 29.71 9.75 15.64
C TYR A 462 31.07 9.57 14.98
N MET A 463 31.50 8.32 14.88
CA MET A 463 32.81 8.01 14.30
C MET A 463 32.87 8.34 12.80
N PRO A 464 33.98 8.96 12.30
CA PRO A 464 34.07 9.51 10.95
C PRO A 464 33.88 8.54 9.80
N ASN A 465 34.15 7.26 10.01
CA ASN A 465 34.08 6.23 8.97
C ASN A 465 32.76 5.46 9.03
N MET A 466 31.77 5.99 9.73
CA MET A 466 30.46 5.37 9.90
C MET A 466 29.41 6.10 9.09
N GLU A 467 28.48 5.34 8.50
CA GLU A 467 27.37 5.87 7.71
C GLU A 467 26.43 6.76 8.51
N ILE A 468 26.50 6.72 9.85
CA ILE A 468 25.62 7.48 10.74
C ILE A 468 25.73 8.98 10.47
N ILE A 469 26.95 9.53 10.37
CA ILE A 469 27.15 10.96 10.08
C ILE A 469 26.52 11.35 8.74
N GLN A 470 26.65 10.49 7.74
CA GLN A 470 26.08 10.74 6.42
C GLN A 470 24.54 10.71 6.43
N LEU A 471 23.93 9.89 7.30
CA LEU A 471 22.49 9.85 7.48
C LEU A 471 21.95 11.06 8.27
N GLU A 472 22.67 11.48 9.33
CA GLU A 472 22.22 12.54 10.24
C GLU A 472 22.52 13.95 9.68
N GLU A 473 23.72 14.15 9.11
CA GLU A 473 24.24 15.46 8.73
C GLU A 473 24.43 15.63 7.22
N GLY A 474 24.46 14.53 6.47
CA GLY A 474 24.85 14.52 5.05
C GLY A 474 23.81 15.07 4.09
N GLY A 475 22.67 15.56 4.58
CA GLY A 475 21.60 16.16 3.78
C GLY A 475 20.36 15.30 3.66
N VAL A 476 19.30 15.90 3.14
CA VAL A 476 17.98 15.28 3.00
C VAL A 476 17.54 15.31 1.55
N GLN A 477 16.93 14.20 1.12
CA GLN A 477 16.18 14.12 -0.12
C GLN A 477 14.70 14.24 0.20
N THR A 478 14.02 15.21 -0.43
CA THR A 478 12.57 15.35 -0.34
C THR A 478 11.94 15.05 -1.70
N SER A 479 10.84 14.31 -1.71
CA SER A 479 10.08 13.99 -2.92
C SER A 479 8.61 14.25 -2.68
N GLN A 480 7.99 15.00 -3.58
CA GLN A 480 6.56 15.24 -3.60
C GLN A 480 6.00 14.79 -4.93
N LYS A 481 5.09 13.82 -4.91
CA LYS A 481 4.39 13.30 -6.09
C LYS A 481 2.90 13.63 -5.98
N ASN A 482 2.29 14.12 -7.05
CA ASN A 482 0.86 14.40 -7.11
C ASN A 482 0.27 13.78 -8.37
N TRP A 483 -0.83 13.06 -8.21
CA TRP A 483 -1.67 12.54 -9.31
C TRP A 483 -3.06 13.15 -9.20
N TYR A 484 -3.57 13.63 -10.30
CA TYR A 484 -4.93 14.11 -10.40
C TYR A 484 -5.60 13.53 -11.64
N THR A 485 -6.68 12.78 -11.45
CA THR A 485 -7.39 12.10 -12.53
C THR A 485 -8.85 12.52 -12.53
N ASN A 486 -9.38 12.90 -13.70
CA ASN A 486 -10.79 13.16 -13.93
C ASN A 486 -11.27 12.31 -15.09
N GLN A 487 -12.47 11.78 -14.96
CA GLN A 487 -13.15 10.99 -15.98
C GLN A 487 -14.61 11.38 -16.04
N LEU A 488 -15.10 11.57 -17.25
CA LEU A 488 -16.52 11.74 -17.56
C LEU A 488 -16.93 10.64 -18.53
N GLN A 489 -17.96 9.88 -18.15
CA GLN A 489 -18.52 8.82 -18.98
C GLN A 489 -20.02 9.05 -19.16
N ALA A 490 -20.48 9.00 -20.39
CA ALA A 490 -21.90 9.01 -20.75
C ALA A 490 -22.28 7.64 -21.35
N ILE A 491 -23.29 7.01 -20.79
CA ILE A 491 -23.85 5.74 -21.24
C ILE A 491 -25.25 6.02 -21.76
N PHE A 492 -25.50 5.67 -23.03
CA PHE A 492 -26.76 5.79 -23.70
C PHE A 492 -27.35 4.39 -23.95
N GLU A 493 -28.60 4.18 -23.57
CA GLU A 493 -29.35 2.94 -23.78
C GLU A 493 -30.66 3.26 -24.57
N PRO A 494 -30.52 3.60 -25.88
CA PRO A 494 -31.67 4.08 -26.67
C PRO A 494 -32.76 3.04 -26.85
N VAL A 495 -32.41 1.76 -26.84
CA VAL A 495 -33.34 0.63 -26.81
C VAL A 495 -32.76 -0.48 -25.90
N LYS A 496 -33.61 -1.37 -25.44
CA LYS A 496 -33.20 -2.49 -24.59
C LYS A 496 -32.06 -3.27 -25.23
N ASP A 497 -31.05 -3.61 -24.41
CA ASP A 497 -29.90 -4.42 -24.79
C ASP A 497 -28.93 -3.77 -25.78
N TRP A 498 -29.12 -2.49 -26.14
CA TRP A 498 -28.19 -1.70 -26.94
C TRP A 498 -27.61 -0.56 -26.11
N ARG A 499 -26.30 -0.58 -25.94
CA ARG A 499 -25.58 0.41 -25.15
C ARG A 499 -24.51 1.11 -25.99
N ILE A 500 -24.42 2.42 -25.88
CA ILE A 500 -23.39 3.25 -26.45
C ILE A 500 -22.69 3.98 -25.30
N VAL A 501 -21.38 3.92 -25.24
CA VAL A 501 -20.57 4.55 -24.20
C VAL A 501 -19.61 5.54 -24.84
N VAL A 502 -19.60 6.75 -24.31
CA VAL A 502 -18.63 7.81 -24.64
C VAL A 502 -17.93 8.19 -23.36
N GLU A 503 -16.61 8.15 -23.38
CA GLU A 503 -15.80 8.39 -22.20
C GLU A 503 -14.62 9.28 -22.55
N GLY A 504 -14.32 10.25 -21.69
CA GLY A 504 -13.13 11.08 -21.75
C GLY A 504 -12.46 11.13 -20.40
N SER A 505 -11.13 11.00 -20.36
CA SER A 505 -10.37 11.12 -19.13
C SER A 505 -9.11 11.95 -19.32
N MET A 506 -8.70 12.59 -18.22
CA MET A 506 -7.48 13.35 -18.10
C MET A 506 -6.78 12.94 -16.80
N ARG A 507 -5.49 12.62 -16.86
CA ARG A 507 -4.62 12.44 -15.69
C ARG A 507 -3.42 13.37 -15.81
N THR A 508 -3.13 14.10 -14.75
CA THR A 508 -1.88 14.84 -14.61
C THR A 508 -1.06 14.22 -13.47
N TYR A 509 0.23 14.18 -13.68
CA TYR A 509 1.21 13.80 -12.67
C TYR A 509 2.27 14.89 -12.55
N THR A 510 2.66 15.22 -11.32
CA THR A 510 3.78 16.11 -11.07
C THR A 510 4.67 15.52 -9.98
N ARG A 511 5.98 15.49 -10.23
CA ARG A 511 6.99 15.16 -9.23
C ARG A 511 7.90 16.37 -9.02
N LYS A 512 8.14 16.69 -7.76
CA LYS A 512 9.17 17.64 -7.33
C LYS A 512 10.09 16.90 -6.40
N GLN A 513 11.36 16.87 -6.72
CA GLN A 513 12.37 16.22 -5.91
C GLN A 513 13.50 17.22 -5.66
N HIS A 514 13.89 17.34 -4.42
CA HIS A 514 15.06 18.07 -3.98
C HIS A 514 16.03 17.09 -3.34
N TRP A 515 17.28 17.16 -3.74
CA TRP A 515 18.38 16.34 -3.25
C TRP A 515 19.51 17.26 -2.83
N ALA A 516 19.97 17.15 -1.57
CA ALA A 516 21.10 17.89 -1.09
C ALA A 516 22.14 16.94 -0.48
N VAL A 517 23.41 17.12 -0.87
CA VAL A 517 24.58 16.56 -0.18
C VAL A 517 25.25 17.70 0.54
N LEU A 518 25.45 17.54 1.83
CA LEU A 518 26.07 18.57 2.69
C LEU A 518 27.46 18.13 3.15
N PRO A 519 28.39 19.08 3.38
CA PRO A 519 29.66 18.78 4.00
C PRO A 519 29.48 18.18 5.38
N ILE A 520 30.17 17.09 5.66
CA ILE A 520 30.14 16.37 6.92
C ILE A 520 31.48 16.50 7.65
N TYR A 521 31.42 16.44 8.98
CA TYR A 521 32.59 16.68 9.82
C TYR A 521 32.87 15.47 10.73
N GLY A 522 34.14 15.09 10.80
CA GLY A 522 34.66 14.25 11.88
C GLY A 522 35.33 15.10 12.95
N TYR A 523 35.55 14.51 14.10
CA TYR A 523 36.23 15.18 15.22
C TYR A 523 37.50 14.43 15.62
N ASP A 524 38.57 15.17 15.86
CA ASP A 524 39.82 14.60 16.34
C ASP A 524 39.79 14.35 17.87
N VAL A 525 40.87 13.78 18.41
CA VAL A 525 40.97 13.45 19.85
C VAL A 525 40.88 14.69 20.76
N ASN A 526 41.11 15.89 20.22
CA ASN A 526 41.01 17.17 20.92
C ASN A 526 39.65 17.86 20.68
N ASN A 527 38.68 17.14 20.14
CA ASN A 527 37.35 17.67 19.80
C ASN A 527 37.40 18.79 18.74
N LYS A 528 38.39 18.75 17.82
CA LYS A 528 38.51 19.71 16.72
C LYS A 528 37.90 19.14 15.46
N PRO A 529 36.96 19.86 14.79
CA PRO A 529 36.31 19.36 13.58
C PRO A 529 37.28 19.38 12.38
N TYR A 530 37.13 18.40 11.49
CA TYR A 530 37.75 18.32 10.18
C TYR A 530 36.78 17.76 9.15
N LEU A 531 36.92 18.21 7.89
CA LEU A 531 36.04 17.80 6.80
C LEU A 531 36.28 16.34 6.43
N LEU A 532 35.17 15.63 6.22
CA LEU A 532 35.15 14.26 5.74
C LEU A 532 34.83 14.19 4.25
N SER A 533 35.17 13.05 3.65
CA SER A 533 34.78 12.71 2.29
C SER A 533 33.36 12.15 2.25
N TRP A 534 32.57 12.61 1.31
CA TRP A 534 31.30 11.99 0.98
C TRP A 534 31.54 10.77 0.10
N ASN A 535 31.14 9.57 0.58
CA ASN A 535 31.19 8.31 -0.18
C ASN A 535 32.50 8.11 -0.99
N GLY A 536 33.64 8.46 -0.41
CA GLY A 536 34.95 8.34 -1.04
C GLY A 536 35.34 9.46 -2.02
N GLY A 537 34.52 10.50 -2.16
CA GLY A 537 34.81 11.70 -2.94
C GLY A 537 35.71 12.70 -2.24
N ALA A 538 35.71 13.95 -2.69
CA ALA A 538 36.48 15.05 -2.08
C ALA A 538 35.97 15.37 -0.67
N ALA A 539 36.87 15.74 0.25
CA ALA A 539 36.49 16.22 1.57
C ALA A 539 35.74 17.56 1.45
N GLY A 540 34.62 17.68 2.18
CA GLY A 540 33.78 18.85 2.14
C GLY A 540 32.92 18.98 0.90
N TYR A 541 32.75 17.91 0.13
CA TYR A 541 31.88 17.91 -1.04
C TYR A 541 30.45 18.30 -0.69
N SER A 542 29.86 19.15 -1.51
CA SER A 542 28.45 19.53 -1.43
C SER A 542 27.83 19.63 -2.81
N GLU A 543 26.55 19.28 -2.88
CA GLU A 543 25.79 19.31 -4.14
C GLU A 543 24.31 19.57 -3.87
N VAL A 544 23.65 20.16 -4.83
CA VAL A 544 22.19 20.27 -4.88
C VAL A 544 21.70 19.83 -6.25
N GLN A 545 20.66 19.03 -6.24
CA GLN A 545 19.91 18.65 -7.43
C GLN A 545 18.42 18.89 -7.19
N ASP A 546 17.80 19.63 -8.09
CA ASP A 546 16.36 19.83 -8.15
C ASP A 546 15.81 19.17 -9.42
N GLU A 547 14.83 18.31 -9.26
CA GLU A 547 14.14 17.66 -10.36
C GLU A 547 12.65 18.01 -10.36
N ARG A 548 12.13 18.25 -11.55
CA ARG A 548 10.72 18.37 -11.81
C ARG A 548 10.34 17.48 -12.97
N GLU A 549 9.28 16.72 -12.81
CA GLU A 549 8.65 15.90 -13.84
C GLU A 549 7.16 16.19 -13.86
N ASP A 550 6.64 16.41 -15.06
CA ASP A 550 5.23 16.68 -15.33
C ASP A 550 4.75 15.69 -16.40
N GLU A 551 3.58 15.06 -16.20
CA GLU A 551 2.95 14.20 -17.21
C GLU A 551 1.51 14.62 -17.42
N ASP A 552 1.13 14.78 -18.67
CA ASP A 552 -0.26 14.93 -19.11
C ASP A 552 -0.68 13.68 -19.88
N TYR A 553 -1.74 13.03 -19.44
CA TYR A 553 -2.35 11.90 -20.12
C TYR A 553 -3.82 12.17 -20.39
N PHE A 554 -4.21 12.03 -21.63
CA PHE A 554 -5.59 12.15 -22.10
C PHE A 554 -6.02 10.85 -22.76
N SER A 555 -7.23 10.37 -22.48
CA SER A 555 -7.82 9.27 -23.21
C SER A 555 -9.28 9.54 -23.57
N GLY A 556 -9.68 9.05 -24.72
CA GLY A 556 -11.06 9.08 -25.20
C GLY A 556 -11.47 7.71 -25.73
N ASN A 557 -12.63 7.25 -25.29
CA ASN A 557 -13.23 5.98 -25.73
C ASN A 557 -14.64 6.23 -26.26
N ILE A 558 -14.95 5.62 -27.38
CA ILE A 558 -16.33 5.50 -27.86
C ILE A 558 -16.55 4.04 -28.28
N TYR A 559 -17.53 3.39 -27.70
CA TYR A 559 -17.87 2.03 -28.08
C TYR A 559 -19.36 1.76 -27.94
N SER A 560 -19.82 0.76 -28.68
CA SER A 560 -21.21 0.32 -28.66
C SER A 560 -21.26 -1.19 -28.51
N ASP A 561 -22.17 -1.69 -27.70
CA ASP A 561 -22.46 -3.11 -27.59
C ASP A 561 -23.97 -3.37 -27.72
N TYR A 562 -24.31 -4.44 -28.45
CA TYR A 562 -25.67 -4.91 -28.63
C TYR A 562 -25.74 -6.40 -28.27
N ALA A 563 -26.67 -6.74 -27.38
CA ALA A 563 -26.89 -8.11 -26.93
C ALA A 563 -28.28 -8.60 -27.39
N LYS A 564 -28.38 -9.86 -27.80
CA LYS A 564 -29.68 -10.47 -28.18
C LYS A 564 -29.69 -11.96 -27.89
N THR A 565 -30.82 -12.43 -27.32
CA THR A 565 -31.10 -13.83 -27.16
C THR A 565 -32.15 -14.25 -28.21
N ILE A 566 -31.86 -15.31 -28.96
CA ILE A 566 -32.77 -15.89 -29.99
C ILE A 566 -32.88 -17.37 -29.68
N GLY A 567 -34.03 -17.79 -29.11
CA GLY A 567 -34.14 -19.13 -28.54
C GLY A 567 -33.12 -19.33 -27.42
N ASP A 568 -32.32 -20.39 -27.51
CA ASP A 568 -31.24 -20.70 -26.56
C ASP A 568 -29.91 -20.05 -26.91
N HIS A 569 -29.83 -19.28 -27.99
CA HIS A 569 -28.61 -18.66 -28.48
C HIS A 569 -28.50 -17.22 -27.96
N TYR A 570 -27.45 -16.93 -27.21
CA TYR A 570 -27.11 -15.57 -26.77
C TYR A 570 -25.95 -15.03 -27.60
N PHE A 571 -26.13 -13.88 -28.18
CA PHE A 571 -25.11 -13.13 -28.94
C PHE A 571 -24.89 -11.78 -28.29
N LYS A 572 -23.62 -11.37 -28.16
CA LYS A 572 -23.25 -9.99 -27.83
C LYS A 572 -22.13 -9.55 -28.75
N VAL A 573 -22.36 -8.47 -29.49
CA VAL A 573 -21.38 -7.86 -30.40
C VAL A 573 -20.99 -6.50 -29.85
N MET A 574 -19.71 -6.21 -29.85
CA MET A 574 -19.15 -4.92 -29.41
C MET A 574 -18.13 -4.43 -30.44
N GLY A 575 -18.15 -3.13 -30.71
CA GLY A 575 -17.12 -2.45 -31.50
C GLY A 575 -16.87 -1.06 -30.94
N GLY A 576 -15.64 -0.58 -31.06
CA GLY A 576 -15.27 0.71 -30.50
C GLY A 576 -13.96 1.27 -31.03
N PHE A 577 -13.70 2.49 -30.62
CA PHE A 577 -12.50 3.27 -30.90
C PHE A 577 -11.93 3.83 -29.61
N ASN A 578 -10.62 3.78 -29.48
CA ASN A 578 -9.85 4.37 -28.39
C ASN A 578 -8.80 5.32 -28.98
N ALA A 579 -8.57 6.45 -28.33
CA ALA A 579 -7.48 7.36 -28.62
C ALA A 579 -6.84 7.84 -27.32
N GLU A 580 -5.52 7.91 -27.29
CA GLU A 580 -4.74 8.32 -26.13
C GLU A 580 -3.60 9.25 -26.54
N LEU A 581 -3.30 10.20 -25.65
CA LEU A 581 -2.19 11.14 -25.79
C LEU A 581 -1.46 11.20 -24.45
N PHE A 582 -0.14 10.96 -24.47
CA PHE A 582 0.73 11.00 -23.29
C PHE A 582 1.90 11.94 -23.56
N ARG A 583 2.10 12.93 -22.69
CA ARG A 583 3.08 14.00 -22.79
C ARG A 583 3.88 14.14 -21.49
N PRO A 584 4.90 13.33 -21.30
CA PRO A 584 5.82 13.52 -20.17
C PRO A 584 6.88 14.54 -20.53
N SER A 585 7.26 15.35 -19.55
CA SER A 585 8.36 16.31 -19.63
C SER A 585 9.08 16.39 -18.29
N GLY A 586 10.34 16.80 -18.30
CA GLY A 586 11.09 16.93 -17.08
C GLY A 586 12.22 17.95 -17.22
N MET A 587 12.65 18.44 -16.06
CA MET A 587 13.78 19.33 -15.91
C MET A 587 14.58 18.93 -14.68
N THR A 588 15.90 18.94 -14.82
CA THR A 588 16.85 18.70 -13.73
C THR A 588 17.82 19.87 -13.68
N GLY A 589 17.97 20.46 -12.51
CA GLY A 589 19.04 21.43 -12.21
C GLY A 589 20.03 20.78 -11.24
N PHE A 590 21.31 21.00 -11.43
CA PHE A 590 22.40 20.45 -10.64
C PHE A 590 23.48 21.51 -10.40
N GLY A 591 24.10 21.53 -9.22
CA GLY A 591 25.24 22.36 -8.93
C GLY A 591 25.99 21.86 -7.70
N THR A 592 27.25 22.18 -7.61
CA THR A 592 28.18 21.82 -6.51
C THR A 592 28.73 23.04 -5.83
N ASP A 593 29.43 22.82 -4.72
CA ASP A 593 30.10 23.86 -3.92
C ASP A 593 29.12 24.91 -3.36
N LEU A 594 28.37 24.49 -2.31
CA LEU A 594 27.38 25.32 -1.63
C LEU A 594 28.06 26.45 -0.81
N ILE A 595 27.62 27.67 -1.00
CA ILE A 595 28.01 28.81 -0.16
C ILE A 595 27.61 28.60 1.31
N SER A 596 26.51 27.93 1.55
CA SER A 596 25.98 27.70 2.90
C SER A 596 25.18 26.39 2.96
N SER A 597 25.54 25.50 3.90
CA SER A 597 24.80 24.26 4.21
C SER A 597 23.48 24.51 4.90
N ASN A 598 23.22 25.68 5.49
CA ASN A 598 21.98 25.98 6.20
C ASN A 598 20.79 26.18 5.27
N VAL A 599 21.03 26.49 4.00
CA VAL A 599 20.00 26.68 2.96
C VAL A 599 20.50 26.00 1.70
N PRO A 600 20.41 24.68 1.62
CA PRO A 600 20.80 23.94 0.42
C PRO A 600 19.84 24.30 -0.72
N SER A 601 20.31 25.15 -1.62
CA SER A 601 19.53 25.62 -2.77
C SER A 601 20.42 25.68 -3.99
N LEU A 602 19.88 25.29 -5.14
CA LEU A 602 20.59 25.31 -6.41
C LEU A 602 21.15 26.71 -6.74
N GLY A 603 20.44 27.78 -6.39
CA GLY A 603 20.90 29.16 -6.57
C GLY A 603 22.07 29.57 -5.68
N LEU A 604 22.48 28.75 -4.70
CA LEU A 604 23.62 28.98 -3.81
C LEU A 604 24.80 28.05 -4.10
N THR A 605 24.79 27.32 -5.21
CA THR A 605 25.94 26.56 -5.70
C THR A 605 26.87 27.44 -6.52
N GLN A 606 28.18 27.22 -6.40
CA GLN A 606 29.21 28.07 -7.05
C GLN A 606 29.85 27.39 -8.26
N ASP A 607 29.79 26.05 -8.33
CA ASP A 607 30.50 25.28 -9.35
C ASP A 607 29.56 24.22 -10.00
N ASN A 608 29.99 23.74 -11.17
CA ASN A 608 29.33 22.67 -11.95
C ASN A 608 27.83 22.86 -12.18
N GLN A 609 27.36 24.10 -12.25
CA GLN A 609 25.95 24.39 -12.50
C GLN A 609 25.52 23.86 -13.88
N LYS A 610 24.54 22.97 -13.90
CA LYS A 610 24.00 22.32 -15.10
C LYS A 610 22.49 22.30 -15.05
N ALA A 611 21.87 22.43 -16.21
CA ALA A 611 20.45 22.22 -16.38
C ALA A 611 20.22 21.29 -17.57
N ASN A 612 19.30 20.37 -17.41
CA ASN A 612 18.83 19.49 -18.48
C ASN A 612 17.32 19.50 -18.51
N ALA A 613 16.74 19.47 -19.72
CA ALA A 613 15.31 19.39 -19.89
C ALA A 613 14.98 18.42 -21.05
N TRP A 614 13.87 17.72 -20.93
CA TRP A 614 13.41 16.79 -21.93
C TRP A 614 11.89 16.83 -22.01
N ALA A 615 11.35 16.54 -23.19
CA ALA A 615 9.94 16.33 -23.40
C ALA A 615 9.73 15.23 -24.44
N ARG A 616 8.65 14.48 -24.28
CA ARG A 616 8.25 13.39 -25.20
C ARG A 616 6.76 13.48 -25.46
N GLU A 617 6.34 12.90 -26.57
CA GLU A 617 4.93 12.73 -26.88
C GLU A 617 4.70 11.32 -27.43
N ARG A 618 3.63 10.68 -27.01
CA ARG A 618 3.15 9.41 -27.53
C ARG A 618 1.65 9.51 -27.75
N ALA A 619 1.20 9.26 -28.97
CA ALA A 619 -0.20 9.15 -29.31
C ALA A 619 -0.51 7.73 -29.82
N ILE A 620 -1.62 7.17 -29.36
CA ILE A 620 -2.11 5.86 -29.78
C ILE A 620 -3.57 6.01 -30.16
N ALA A 621 -3.96 5.39 -31.28
CA ALA A 621 -5.36 5.28 -31.69
C ALA A 621 -5.61 3.85 -32.16
N GLY A 622 -6.75 3.28 -31.82
CA GLY A 622 -7.07 1.91 -32.18
C GLY A 622 -8.57 1.64 -32.29
N PHE A 623 -8.91 0.72 -33.17
CA PHE A 623 -10.23 0.14 -33.26
C PHE A 623 -10.21 -1.24 -32.62
N PHE A 624 -11.27 -1.60 -31.92
CA PHE A 624 -11.43 -2.90 -31.32
C PHE A 624 -12.83 -3.46 -31.53
N GLY A 625 -12.94 -4.78 -31.49
CA GLY A 625 -14.21 -5.46 -31.58
C GLY A 625 -14.20 -6.79 -30.83
N ARG A 626 -15.37 -7.21 -30.34
CA ARG A 626 -15.55 -8.48 -29.66
C ARG A 626 -16.93 -9.07 -29.97
N VAL A 627 -16.95 -10.36 -30.23
CA VAL A 627 -18.17 -11.13 -30.38
C VAL A 627 -18.19 -12.20 -29.29
N ASN A 628 -19.27 -12.23 -28.54
CA ASN A 628 -19.52 -13.26 -27.55
C ASN A 628 -20.73 -14.07 -27.96
N TYR A 629 -20.59 -15.38 -27.98
CA TYR A 629 -21.66 -16.33 -28.25
C TYR A 629 -21.76 -17.34 -27.10
N ASN A 630 -22.98 -17.57 -26.64
CA ASN A 630 -23.27 -18.52 -25.58
C ASN A 630 -24.45 -19.40 -26.02
N TYR A 631 -24.29 -20.70 -25.82
CA TYR A 631 -25.36 -21.70 -25.95
C TYR A 631 -25.40 -22.48 -24.63
N PRO A 632 -26.53 -22.51 -23.90
CA PRO A 632 -26.62 -23.28 -22.69
C PRO A 632 -26.49 -24.78 -23.02
N GLN A 633 -25.41 -25.40 -22.58
CA GLN A 633 -25.29 -26.83 -22.61
C GLN A 633 -26.36 -27.41 -21.67
N ILE A 634 -27.20 -28.32 -22.21
CA ILE A 634 -28.01 -29.18 -21.39
C ILE A 634 -27.05 -30.00 -20.54
N ARG A 635 -26.93 -29.68 -19.25
CA ARG A 635 -26.30 -30.59 -18.30
C ARG A 635 -27.25 -31.75 -18.11
N ASN A 636 -26.91 -32.89 -18.71
CA ASN A 636 -27.51 -34.18 -18.37
C ASN A 636 -27.03 -34.58 -16.97
#